data_267e1e87a483c0d784c3444d958c40dd
#
_entry.id   267e1e87a483c0d784c3444d958c40dd
#
_cell.length_a   1.000
_cell.length_b   1.000
_cell.length_c   1.000
_cell.angle_alpha   90.00
_cell.angle_beta   90.00
_cell.angle_gamma   90.00
#
_symmetry.space_group_name_H-M   'P 1'
#
loop_
_entity.id
_entity.type
_entity.pdbx_description
1 polymer ?
#
loop_
_entity_poly.entity_id
_entity_poly.type
_entity_poly.pdbx_seq_one_letter_code
_entity_poly.pdbx_strand_id
1 'polypeptide(L)'
;GDRNRWSTPEGNPRQQALVANISRIRRAILSDLWTSEGEPPGSGPQWWELWLDTNQPHVDALEGFATTNRLRILPRSIALRDRVVVWVEATWQQLEILPFTSVPLAEVRRPEFIDTIEDLPVVEQDEYVNDLAERVVAADDNAPAVCHLDSGVFRVHVLLRDSLAESDHHSIIGSSGNDAHGHGTSMAGLALFGDLDAHLQSTEIMQFRHRLESVRMLPRRSEVTIDPIDFGSATVQAAALPEISARRRRV
;
A
#
# COMPACT_ATOMS: atom_id res chain seq x y z
N GLY A 1 7.30 -3.40 48.46
CA GLY A 1 6.60 -3.05 47.26
C GLY A 1 7.21 -1.82 46.62
N ASP A 2 7.54 -1.90 45.39
CA ASP A 2 8.27 -1.04 44.46
C ASP A 2 7.75 0.40 44.30
N ARG A 3 7.92 1.27 45.30
CA ARG A 3 7.66 2.70 45.13
C ARG A 3 8.70 3.39 44.19
N ASN A 4 9.91 2.85 44.10
CA ASN A 4 11.02 3.44 43.34
C ASN A 4 10.94 3.25 41.80
N ARG A 5 10.03 2.45 41.31
CA ARG A 5 9.93 2.18 39.86
C ARG A 5 9.29 3.33 39.05
N TRP A 6 8.47 4.14 39.74
CA TRP A 6 7.65 5.19 39.12
C TRP A 6 8.07 6.62 39.47
N SER A 7 9.15 6.77 40.27
CA SER A 7 9.65 8.08 40.67
C SER A 7 11.12 8.27 40.28
N THR A 8 11.51 9.52 40.08
CA THR A 8 12.92 9.92 39.94
C THR A 8 13.63 9.84 41.27
N PRO A 9 14.99 9.92 41.33
CA PRO A 9 15.73 9.96 42.60
C PRO A 9 15.27 11.10 43.55
N GLU A 10 14.80 12.22 42.95
CA GLU A 10 14.27 13.39 43.66
C GLU A 10 12.82 13.23 44.13
N GLY A 11 12.21 12.07 43.90
CA GLY A 11 10.83 11.76 44.33
C GLY A 11 9.73 12.24 43.39
N ASN A 12 10.07 12.83 42.24
CA ASN A 12 9.10 13.28 41.24
C ASN A 12 8.59 12.10 40.43
N PRO A 13 7.32 12.09 39.97
CA PRO A 13 6.81 11.06 39.09
C PRO A 13 7.60 11.02 37.76
N ARG A 14 8.03 9.83 37.35
CA ARG A 14 8.59 9.66 36.01
C ARG A 14 7.52 10.03 34.98
N GLN A 15 7.92 10.76 33.94
CA GLN A 15 7.01 11.24 32.89
C GLN A 15 5.94 12.25 33.39
N GLN A 16 6.26 13.05 34.38
CA GLN A 16 5.37 14.08 34.91
C GLN A 16 4.75 14.97 33.82
N ALA A 17 5.53 15.36 32.81
CA ALA A 17 5.05 16.20 31.69
C ALA A 17 3.95 15.49 30.88
N LEU A 18 4.04 14.17 30.73
CA LEU A 18 3.02 13.38 30.03
C LEU A 18 1.72 13.30 30.85
N VAL A 19 1.85 13.10 32.17
CA VAL A 19 0.70 12.89 33.06
C VAL A 19 0.04 14.22 33.45
N ALA A 20 0.79 15.32 33.53
CA ALA A 20 0.28 16.63 33.97
C ALA A 20 -0.82 17.20 33.08
N ASN A 21 -0.88 16.80 31.81
CA ASN A 21 -1.89 17.24 30.85
C ASN A 21 -3.09 16.30 30.72
N ILE A 22 -3.12 15.20 31.50
CA ILE A 22 -4.25 14.27 31.48
C ILE A 22 -5.32 14.76 32.45
N SER A 23 -6.42 15.26 31.92
CA SER A 23 -7.57 15.70 32.71
C SER A 23 -8.47 14.54 33.13
N ARG A 24 -8.52 13.46 32.35
CA ARG A 24 -9.36 12.30 32.60
C ARG A 24 -8.82 11.06 31.91
N ILE A 25 -8.89 9.91 32.60
CA ILE A 25 -8.65 8.59 32.02
C ILE A 25 -9.98 7.85 32.05
N ARG A 26 -10.43 7.38 30.89
CA ARG A 26 -11.61 6.53 30.74
C ARG A 26 -11.32 5.40 29.77
N ARG A 27 -12.10 4.35 29.83
CA ARG A 27 -12.05 3.31 28.81
C ARG A 27 -12.58 3.88 27.50
N ALA A 28 -11.91 3.58 26.39
CA ALA A 28 -12.39 3.94 25.08
C ALA A 28 -13.71 3.22 24.77
N ILE A 29 -14.59 3.89 24.09
CA ILE A 29 -15.78 3.33 23.44
C ILE A 29 -15.50 3.23 21.94
N LEU A 30 -16.34 2.52 21.18
CA LEU A 30 -16.09 2.26 19.76
C LEU A 30 -15.92 3.55 18.95
N SER A 31 -16.71 4.57 19.22
CA SER A 31 -16.60 5.87 18.52
C SER A 31 -15.28 6.61 18.79
N ASP A 32 -14.59 6.33 19.91
CA ASP A 32 -13.25 6.90 20.15
C ASP A 32 -12.17 6.23 19.27
N LEU A 33 -12.46 5.06 18.73
CA LEU A 33 -11.58 4.27 17.87
C LEU A 33 -11.91 4.43 16.38
N TRP A 34 -12.93 5.22 16.05
CA TRP A 34 -13.29 5.56 14.67
C TRP A 34 -12.32 6.57 14.10
N THR A 35 -11.65 6.23 13.00
CA THR A 35 -10.59 7.06 12.39
C THR A 35 -10.85 7.39 10.91
N SER A 36 -11.96 6.94 10.33
CA SER A 36 -12.39 7.42 9.00
C SER A 36 -13.07 8.79 9.09
N GLU A 37 -13.13 9.50 7.97
CA GLU A 37 -13.80 10.79 7.87
C GLU A 37 -15.30 10.66 8.12
N GLY A 38 -15.87 11.67 8.79
CA GLY A 38 -17.29 11.75 9.11
C GLY A 38 -17.75 10.80 10.22
N GLU A 39 -19.07 10.77 10.42
CA GLU A 39 -19.69 9.90 11.42
C GLU A 39 -19.74 8.43 10.92
N PRO A 40 -19.69 7.45 11.83
CA PRO A 40 -19.90 6.06 11.46
C PRO A 40 -21.22 5.89 10.71
N PRO A 41 -21.20 5.18 9.58
CA PRO A 41 -22.43 5.03 8.78
C PRO A 41 -23.49 4.19 9.49
N GLY A 42 -24.72 4.49 9.16
CA GLY A 42 -25.96 4.08 9.77
C GLY A 42 -26.25 2.61 10.10
N SER A 43 -27.50 2.25 10.24
CA SER A 43 -27.98 1.11 11.06
C SER A 43 -27.97 -0.30 10.43
N GLY A 44 -27.48 -0.46 9.20
CA GLY A 44 -27.45 -1.77 8.50
C GLY A 44 -26.14 -2.55 8.74
N PRO A 45 -26.16 -3.86 8.46
CA PRO A 45 -24.91 -4.62 8.38
C PRO A 45 -24.07 -4.11 7.22
N GLN A 46 -22.78 -3.93 7.47
CA GLN A 46 -21.81 -3.52 6.48
C GLN A 46 -20.43 -4.03 6.85
N TRP A 47 -19.49 -3.95 5.92
CA TRP A 47 -18.11 -4.29 6.19
C TRP A 47 -17.41 -3.18 6.97
N TRP A 48 -16.53 -3.58 7.90
CA TRP A 48 -15.69 -2.71 8.71
C TRP A 48 -14.25 -3.20 8.66
N GLU A 49 -13.31 -2.29 8.56
CA GLU A 49 -11.91 -2.59 8.84
C GLU A 49 -11.66 -2.51 10.33
N LEU A 50 -11.20 -3.60 10.92
CA LEU A 50 -10.75 -3.65 12.30
C LEU A 50 -9.22 -3.74 12.31
N TRP A 51 -8.59 -2.77 12.92
CA TRP A 51 -7.16 -2.70 13.10
C TRP A 51 -6.81 -3.20 14.49
N LEU A 52 -6.16 -4.37 14.57
CA LEU A 52 -5.87 -5.08 15.82
C LEU A 52 -4.39 -4.93 16.19
N ASP A 53 -4.10 -4.77 17.47
CA ASP A 53 -2.73 -4.75 18.01
C ASP A 53 -2.13 -6.16 17.99
N THR A 54 -1.00 -6.34 17.30
CA THR A 54 -0.33 -7.64 17.17
C THR A 54 0.48 -8.04 18.42
N ASN A 55 0.69 -7.12 19.37
CA ASN A 55 1.37 -7.43 20.64
C ASN A 55 0.49 -8.24 21.61
N GLN A 56 -0.76 -8.51 21.25
CA GLN A 56 -1.72 -9.28 22.05
C GLN A 56 -2.32 -10.41 21.20
N PRO A 57 -2.86 -11.47 21.81
CA PRO A 57 -3.59 -12.52 21.09
C PRO A 57 -4.80 -11.91 20.38
N HIS A 58 -4.71 -11.74 19.06
CA HIS A 58 -5.73 -11.04 18.26
C HIS A 58 -6.59 -11.98 17.42
N VAL A 59 -6.01 -13.05 16.87
CA VAL A 59 -6.73 -13.99 15.98
C VAL A 59 -7.81 -14.73 16.75
N ASP A 60 -7.42 -15.50 17.77
CA ASP A 60 -8.37 -16.32 18.55
C ASP A 60 -9.44 -15.46 19.23
N ALA A 61 -9.06 -14.26 19.70
CA ALA A 61 -9.99 -13.34 20.35
C ALA A 61 -11.05 -12.81 19.36
N LEU A 62 -10.65 -12.45 18.15
CA LEU A 62 -11.57 -11.98 17.13
C LEU A 62 -12.46 -13.10 16.61
N GLU A 63 -11.89 -14.28 16.31
CA GLU A 63 -12.66 -15.45 15.86
C GLU A 63 -13.70 -15.88 16.89
N GLY A 64 -13.33 -15.91 18.17
CA GLY A 64 -14.25 -16.19 19.25
C GLY A 64 -15.38 -15.17 19.34
N PHE A 65 -15.06 -13.89 19.23
CA PHE A 65 -16.04 -12.81 19.19
C PHE A 65 -16.98 -12.94 18.00
N ALA A 66 -16.45 -13.14 16.81
CA ALA A 66 -17.23 -13.25 15.58
C ALA A 66 -18.15 -14.48 15.60
N THR A 67 -17.66 -15.62 16.06
CA THR A 67 -18.45 -16.84 16.22
C THR A 67 -19.62 -16.63 17.19
N THR A 68 -19.35 -16.01 18.33
CA THR A 68 -20.37 -15.74 19.35
C THR A 68 -21.46 -14.80 18.85
N ASN A 69 -21.09 -13.80 18.05
CA ASN A 69 -22.00 -12.78 17.54
C ASN A 69 -22.52 -13.10 16.12
N ARG A 70 -22.14 -14.26 15.54
CA ARG A 70 -22.51 -14.69 14.18
C ARG A 70 -22.12 -13.69 13.11
N LEU A 71 -20.94 -13.13 13.25
CA LEU A 71 -20.38 -12.17 12.31
C LEU A 71 -19.59 -12.90 11.21
N ARG A 72 -19.54 -12.32 10.02
CA ARG A 72 -18.70 -12.80 8.93
C ARG A 72 -17.35 -12.08 8.98
N ILE A 73 -16.28 -12.85 8.82
CA ILE A 73 -14.90 -12.32 8.66
C ILE A 73 -14.46 -12.72 7.25
N LEU A 74 -13.83 -11.77 6.51
CA LEU A 74 -13.18 -12.14 5.26
C LEU A 74 -11.94 -13.02 5.54
N PRO A 75 -11.68 -14.03 4.70
CA PRO A 75 -10.55 -14.95 4.91
C PRO A 75 -9.18 -14.31 4.63
N ARG A 76 -9.14 -13.04 4.28
CA ARG A 76 -7.92 -12.26 4.02
C ARG A 76 -7.65 -11.29 5.15
N SER A 77 -6.37 -10.98 5.38
CA SER A 77 -5.93 -9.97 6.32
C SER A 77 -4.66 -9.28 5.79
N ILE A 78 -4.38 -8.08 6.27
CA ILE A 78 -3.13 -7.37 5.98
C ILE A 78 -2.32 -7.31 7.27
N ALA A 79 -1.13 -7.91 7.25
CA ALA A 79 -0.21 -7.86 8.37
C ALA A 79 0.74 -6.66 8.19
N LEU A 80 0.73 -5.75 9.17
CA LEU A 80 1.65 -4.64 9.32
C LEU A 80 2.60 -4.93 10.49
N ARG A 81 3.54 -4.03 10.75
CA ARG A 81 4.56 -4.25 11.78
C ARG A 81 3.99 -4.47 13.18
N ASP A 82 2.99 -3.68 13.57
CA ASP A 82 2.40 -3.62 14.89
C ASP A 82 0.86 -3.72 14.87
N ARG A 83 0.30 -3.95 13.69
CA ARG A 83 -1.14 -4.06 13.45
C ARG A 83 -1.43 -5.21 12.50
N VAL A 84 -2.61 -5.78 12.62
CA VAL A 84 -3.23 -6.58 11.57
C VAL A 84 -4.59 -5.97 11.24
N VAL A 85 -4.88 -5.86 9.94
CA VAL A 85 -6.17 -5.38 9.44
C VAL A 85 -7.00 -6.57 9.02
N VAL A 86 -8.22 -6.64 9.51
CA VAL A 86 -9.21 -7.66 9.16
C VAL A 86 -10.54 -7.01 8.82
N TRP A 87 -11.34 -7.66 7.99
CA TRP A 87 -12.66 -7.16 7.58
C TRP A 87 -13.76 -7.99 8.21
N VAL A 88 -14.68 -7.33 8.87
CA VAL A 88 -15.82 -7.95 9.57
C VAL A 88 -17.12 -7.32 9.09
N GLU A 89 -18.09 -8.16 8.69
CA GLU A 89 -19.44 -7.70 8.37
C GLU A 89 -20.28 -7.68 9.65
N ALA A 90 -20.74 -6.49 10.03
CA ALA A 90 -21.51 -6.27 11.25
C ALA A 90 -22.33 -4.98 11.16
N THR A 91 -23.28 -4.81 12.05
CA THR A 91 -23.83 -3.48 12.37
C THR A 91 -22.91 -2.76 13.34
N TRP A 92 -22.93 -1.43 13.34
CA TRP A 92 -22.19 -0.64 14.34
C TRP A 92 -22.50 -1.07 15.77
N GLN A 93 -23.78 -1.29 16.05
CA GLN A 93 -24.25 -1.73 17.37
C GLN A 93 -23.64 -3.07 17.82
N GLN A 94 -23.45 -4.03 16.90
CA GLN A 94 -22.79 -5.30 17.20
C GLN A 94 -21.32 -5.13 17.58
N LEU A 95 -20.66 -4.11 17.04
CA LEU A 95 -19.26 -3.80 17.33
C LEU A 95 -19.06 -2.95 18.58
N GLU A 96 -20.08 -2.25 19.10
CA GLU A 96 -19.96 -1.36 20.25
C GLU A 96 -19.39 -2.04 21.52
N ILE A 97 -19.56 -3.36 21.61
CA ILE A 97 -19.02 -4.12 22.74
C ILE A 97 -17.54 -4.49 22.58
N LEU A 98 -16.97 -4.41 21.37
CA LEU A 98 -15.57 -4.81 21.09
C LEU A 98 -14.55 -4.19 22.05
N PRO A 99 -14.58 -2.87 22.33
CA PRO A 99 -13.63 -2.25 23.26
C PRO A 99 -13.69 -2.81 24.68
N PHE A 100 -14.74 -3.58 25.02
CA PHE A 100 -14.96 -4.19 26.31
C PHE A 100 -14.67 -5.70 26.36
N THR A 101 -14.18 -6.26 25.25
CA THR A 101 -13.77 -7.66 25.12
C THR A 101 -12.25 -7.82 25.23
N SER A 102 -11.77 -9.04 25.00
CA SER A 102 -10.34 -9.34 24.87
C SER A 102 -9.78 -9.06 23.45
N VAL A 103 -10.62 -8.65 22.50
CA VAL A 103 -10.16 -8.27 21.16
C VAL A 103 -9.32 -6.99 21.26
N PRO A 104 -8.05 -7.01 20.87
CA PRO A 104 -7.15 -5.87 21.02
C PRO A 104 -7.37 -4.83 19.90
N LEU A 105 -8.59 -4.27 19.85
CA LEU A 105 -9.00 -3.29 18.85
C LEU A 105 -8.27 -1.97 19.08
N ALA A 106 -7.55 -1.51 18.07
CA ALA A 106 -6.88 -0.22 18.04
C ALA A 106 -7.66 0.84 17.27
N GLU A 107 -8.20 0.48 16.10
CA GLU A 107 -8.95 1.39 15.24
C GLU A 107 -10.08 0.65 14.52
N VAL A 108 -11.12 1.39 14.18
CA VAL A 108 -12.21 0.97 13.29
C VAL A 108 -12.30 1.96 12.14
N ARG A 109 -12.40 1.44 10.92
CA ARG A 109 -12.52 2.27 9.72
C ARG A 109 -13.64 1.78 8.83
N ARG A 110 -14.13 2.67 7.99
CA ARG A 110 -14.91 2.28 6.82
C ARG A 110 -13.93 1.62 5.86
N PRO A 111 -14.19 0.37 5.40
CA PRO A 111 -13.38 -0.18 4.34
C PRO A 111 -13.59 0.64 3.08
N GLU A 112 -12.51 1.02 2.47
CA GLU A 112 -12.52 1.41 1.07
C GLU A 112 -12.50 0.10 0.27
N PHE A 113 -13.65 -0.58 0.18
CA PHE A 113 -13.80 -1.56 -0.86
C PHE A 113 -13.90 -0.79 -2.16
N ILE A 114 -12.85 -0.78 -2.84
CA ILE A 114 -12.88 -0.72 -4.27
C ILE A 114 -13.45 -2.09 -4.65
N ASP A 115 -14.57 -2.14 -5.36
CA ASP A 115 -14.95 -3.30 -6.16
C ASP A 115 -13.84 -3.40 -7.20
N THR A 116 -12.76 -4.09 -6.83
CA THR A 116 -11.52 -4.07 -7.58
C THR A 116 -11.72 -4.95 -8.80
N ILE A 117 -11.35 -4.43 -9.95
CA ILE A 117 -11.25 -5.20 -11.18
C ILE A 117 -10.45 -6.50 -10.96
N GLU A 118 -9.56 -6.53 -9.98
CA GLU A 118 -8.82 -7.70 -9.52
C GLU A 118 -9.72 -8.88 -9.07
N ASP A 119 -10.92 -8.62 -8.59
CA ASP A 119 -11.88 -9.65 -8.17
C ASP A 119 -12.67 -10.24 -9.34
N LEU A 120 -12.58 -9.65 -10.54
CA LEU A 120 -13.22 -10.15 -11.75
C LEU A 120 -12.46 -11.34 -12.35
N PRO A 121 -13.13 -12.19 -13.16
CA PRO A 121 -12.44 -13.17 -13.98
C PRO A 121 -11.38 -12.52 -14.88
N VAL A 122 -10.25 -13.19 -15.10
CA VAL A 122 -9.10 -12.66 -15.88
C VAL A 122 -9.51 -12.12 -17.26
N VAL A 123 -10.48 -12.80 -17.90
CA VAL A 123 -10.99 -12.37 -19.23
C VAL A 123 -11.66 -10.99 -19.15
N GLU A 124 -12.41 -10.73 -18.08
CA GLU A 124 -13.06 -9.44 -17.85
C GLU A 124 -12.03 -8.37 -17.47
N GLN A 125 -11.02 -8.72 -16.66
CA GLN A 125 -9.90 -7.82 -16.36
C GLN A 125 -9.19 -7.38 -17.67
N ASP A 126 -8.95 -8.32 -18.59
CA ASP A 126 -8.31 -8.03 -19.88
C ASP A 126 -9.15 -7.07 -20.72
N GLU A 127 -10.49 -7.15 -20.68
CA GLU A 127 -11.38 -6.22 -21.38
C GLU A 127 -11.23 -4.78 -20.87
N TYR A 128 -11.22 -4.58 -19.55
CA TYR A 128 -10.98 -3.27 -18.94
C TYR A 128 -9.59 -2.70 -19.27
N VAL A 129 -8.57 -3.56 -19.22
CA VAL A 129 -7.18 -3.17 -19.54
C VAL A 129 -7.05 -2.76 -21.00
N ASN A 130 -7.68 -3.47 -21.93
CA ASN A 130 -7.65 -3.15 -23.34
C ASN A 130 -8.44 -1.86 -23.66
N ASP A 131 -9.61 -1.69 -23.04
CA ASP A 131 -10.38 -0.45 -23.17
C ASP A 131 -9.59 0.76 -22.69
N LEU A 132 -8.93 0.67 -21.53
CA LEU A 132 -8.06 1.73 -21.06
C LEU A 132 -6.91 2.00 -22.01
N ALA A 133 -6.27 0.95 -22.55
CA ALA A 133 -5.16 1.10 -23.49
C ALA A 133 -5.55 1.88 -24.76
N GLU A 134 -6.80 1.74 -25.23
CA GLU A 134 -7.32 2.49 -26.37
C GLU A 134 -7.58 3.97 -26.05
N ARG A 135 -7.79 4.31 -24.79
CA ARG A 135 -8.07 5.66 -24.30
C ARG A 135 -6.85 6.41 -23.79
N VAL A 136 -5.71 5.75 -23.64
CA VAL A 136 -4.47 6.36 -23.20
C VAL A 136 -3.77 7.04 -24.37
N VAL A 137 -3.38 8.29 -24.19
CA VAL A 137 -2.55 9.05 -25.10
C VAL A 137 -1.18 9.26 -24.44
N ALA A 138 -0.15 8.69 -25.03
CA ALA A 138 1.22 8.83 -24.54
C ALA A 138 1.69 10.29 -24.55
N ALA A 139 2.60 10.62 -23.63
CA ALA A 139 3.23 11.92 -23.61
C ALA A 139 4.18 12.09 -24.82
N ASP A 140 4.42 13.36 -25.19
CA ASP A 140 5.37 13.74 -26.23
C ASP A 140 6.79 13.18 -25.95
N ASP A 141 7.57 12.92 -26.99
CA ASP A 141 8.93 12.38 -26.86
C ASP A 141 9.88 13.27 -26.03
N ASN A 142 9.62 14.56 -25.98
CA ASN A 142 10.37 15.53 -25.16
C ASN A 142 9.77 15.77 -23.79
N ALA A 143 8.67 15.09 -23.44
CA ALA A 143 8.07 15.21 -22.13
C ALA A 143 9.05 14.80 -21.00
N PRO A 144 8.87 15.31 -19.80
CA PRO A 144 9.64 14.83 -18.65
C PRO A 144 9.50 13.33 -18.49
N ALA A 145 10.51 12.68 -17.92
CA ALA A 145 10.46 11.25 -17.63
C ALA A 145 10.57 10.96 -16.15
N VAL A 146 9.86 9.94 -15.70
CA VAL A 146 10.10 9.27 -14.42
C VAL A 146 11.09 8.14 -14.66
N CYS A 147 12.27 8.25 -14.05
CA CYS A 147 13.28 7.21 -14.14
C CYS A 147 13.07 6.17 -13.04
N HIS A 148 12.77 4.94 -13.45
CA HIS A 148 12.43 3.83 -12.58
C HIS A 148 13.62 2.89 -12.40
N LEU A 149 14.17 2.81 -11.17
CA LEU A 149 15.31 1.97 -10.81
C LEU A 149 14.82 0.78 -9.96
N ASP A 150 14.59 -0.38 -10.58
CA ASP A 150 13.93 -1.52 -9.93
C ASP A 150 14.35 -2.87 -10.52
N SER A 151 13.48 -3.86 -10.42
CA SER A 151 13.63 -5.22 -10.99
C SER A 151 13.51 -5.28 -12.52
N GLY A 152 13.30 -4.13 -13.17
CA GLY A 152 12.99 -4.00 -14.58
C GLY A 152 11.51 -3.75 -14.85
N VAL A 153 11.14 -3.62 -16.12
CA VAL A 153 9.76 -3.39 -16.54
C VAL A 153 9.42 -4.31 -17.71
N PHE A 154 8.27 -4.94 -17.68
CA PHE A 154 7.74 -5.69 -18.82
C PHE A 154 7.19 -4.70 -19.85
N ARG A 155 8.09 -4.12 -20.63
CA ARG A 155 7.86 -3.00 -21.56
C ARG A 155 6.74 -3.26 -22.59
N VAL A 156 6.55 -4.52 -22.99
CA VAL A 156 5.53 -4.88 -23.99
C VAL A 156 4.11 -4.97 -23.42
N HIS A 157 3.94 -4.72 -22.12
CA HIS A 157 2.61 -4.62 -21.50
C HIS A 157 1.80 -3.52 -22.18
N VAL A 158 0.55 -3.80 -22.51
CA VAL A 158 -0.31 -2.93 -23.34
C VAL A 158 -0.45 -1.50 -22.80
N LEU A 159 -0.47 -1.34 -21.47
CA LEU A 159 -0.57 -0.03 -20.82
C LEU A 159 0.77 0.71 -20.69
N LEU A 160 1.91 0.07 -20.93
CA LEU A 160 3.23 0.66 -20.70
C LEU A 160 4.03 0.90 -22.00
N ARG A 161 3.77 0.13 -23.04
CA ARG A 161 4.57 0.07 -24.27
C ARG A 161 4.75 1.43 -24.97
N ASP A 162 3.74 2.28 -24.91
CA ASP A 162 3.74 3.57 -25.60
C ASP A 162 4.40 4.69 -24.74
N SER A 163 4.59 4.43 -23.46
CA SER A 163 5.22 5.36 -22.51
C SER A 163 6.67 5.02 -22.17
N LEU A 164 7.12 3.79 -22.47
CA LEU A 164 8.51 3.32 -22.27
C LEU A 164 9.09 2.88 -23.60
N ALA A 165 9.88 3.73 -24.23
CA ALA A 165 10.57 3.40 -25.48
C ALA A 165 11.66 2.33 -25.23
N GLU A 166 12.01 1.58 -26.27
CA GLU A 166 13.08 0.58 -26.18
C GLU A 166 14.45 1.20 -25.85
N SER A 167 14.69 2.39 -26.37
CA SER A 167 15.90 3.19 -26.06
C SER A 167 16.00 3.65 -24.62
N ASP A 168 14.89 3.66 -23.87
CA ASP A 168 14.78 4.11 -22.48
C ASP A 168 14.67 2.93 -21.50
N HIS A 169 14.86 1.69 -22.00
CA HIS A 169 14.71 0.45 -21.26
C HIS A 169 16.07 -0.22 -21.05
N HIS A 170 16.71 0.11 -19.93
CA HIS A 170 18.10 -0.22 -19.63
C HIS A 170 18.24 -1.33 -18.58
N SER A 171 19.47 -1.83 -18.44
CA SER A 171 19.88 -2.71 -17.36
C SER A 171 21.35 -2.52 -17.00
N ILE A 172 21.68 -2.55 -15.73
CA ILE A 172 23.05 -2.69 -15.24
C ILE A 172 23.38 -4.15 -14.86
N ILE A 173 22.39 -5.03 -14.95
CA ILE A 173 22.50 -6.45 -14.62
C ILE A 173 22.02 -7.27 -15.82
N GLY A 174 22.95 -8.03 -16.38
CA GLY A 174 22.65 -8.85 -17.57
C GLY A 174 22.27 -8.01 -18.81
N SER A 175 21.62 -8.64 -19.79
CA SER A 175 21.36 -8.04 -21.11
C SER A 175 19.92 -7.56 -21.31
N SER A 176 19.03 -7.72 -20.34
CA SER A 176 17.60 -7.40 -20.47
C SER A 176 17.10 -6.51 -19.35
N GLY A 177 16.42 -5.43 -19.71
CA GLY A 177 15.69 -4.56 -18.79
C GLY A 177 14.35 -5.12 -18.33
N ASN A 178 13.92 -6.29 -18.84
CA ASN A 178 12.64 -6.87 -18.50
C ASN A 178 12.55 -7.29 -17.04
N ASP A 179 11.38 -7.05 -16.48
CA ASP A 179 11.03 -7.43 -15.14
C ASP A 179 11.05 -8.97 -14.93
N ALA A 180 11.53 -9.37 -13.80
CA ALA A 180 11.63 -10.77 -13.43
C ALA A 180 10.60 -11.20 -12.38
N HIS A 181 10.04 -10.25 -11.66
CA HIS A 181 9.23 -10.49 -10.47
C HIS A 181 7.85 -9.82 -10.52
N GLY A 182 7.61 -8.96 -11.50
CA GLY A 182 6.40 -8.16 -11.63
C GLY A 182 6.43 -6.86 -10.82
N HIS A 183 7.32 -6.71 -9.83
CA HIS A 183 7.36 -5.53 -8.96
C HIS A 183 7.63 -4.24 -9.73
N GLY A 184 8.70 -4.20 -10.52
CA GLY A 184 9.04 -3.00 -11.30
C GLY A 184 7.99 -2.65 -12.34
N THR A 185 7.32 -3.65 -12.92
CA THR A 185 6.20 -3.44 -13.84
C THR A 185 5.01 -2.80 -13.14
N SER A 186 4.66 -3.29 -11.95
CA SER A 186 3.57 -2.72 -11.13
C SER A 186 3.89 -1.29 -10.71
N MET A 187 5.13 -1.03 -10.28
CA MET A 187 5.57 0.32 -9.89
C MET A 187 5.62 1.29 -11.07
N ALA A 188 5.96 0.82 -12.28
CA ALA A 188 5.87 1.61 -13.50
C ALA A 188 4.41 1.97 -13.84
N GLY A 189 3.48 1.04 -13.64
CA GLY A 189 2.04 1.31 -13.74
C GLY A 189 1.60 2.38 -12.76
N LEU A 190 1.99 2.26 -11.48
CA LEU A 190 1.70 3.25 -10.46
C LEU A 190 2.27 4.63 -10.80
N ALA A 191 3.48 4.70 -11.34
CA ALA A 191 4.10 5.95 -11.74
C ALA A 191 3.37 6.67 -12.88
N LEU A 192 2.74 5.93 -13.81
CA LEU A 192 1.98 6.49 -14.93
C LEU A 192 0.54 6.84 -14.55
N PHE A 193 -0.13 5.93 -13.87
CA PHE A 193 -1.58 5.97 -13.67
C PHE A 193 -1.99 6.48 -12.29
N GLY A 194 -1.12 6.36 -11.28
CA GLY A 194 -1.52 6.58 -9.89
C GLY A 194 -2.54 5.52 -9.46
N ASP A 195 -3.78 5.93 -9.27
CA ASP A 195 -4.91 5.03 -9.02
C ASP A 195 -5.42 4.42 -10.33
N LEU A 196 -4.94 3.23 -10.65
CA LEU A 196 -5.29 2.52 -11.89
C LEU A 196 -6.76 2.14 -11.93
N ASP A 197 -7.36 1.75 -10.80
CA ASP A 197 -8.76 1.33 -10.73
C ASP A 197 -9.72 2.43 -11.14
N ALA A 198 -9.47 3.67 -10.70
CA ALA A 198 -10.26 4.81 -11.10
C ALA A 198 -10.22 5.04 -12.63
N HIS A 199 -9.08 4.78 -13.26
CA HIS A 199 -8.93 4.91 -14.71
C HIS A 199 -9.56 3.75 -15.48
N LEU A 200 -9.48 2.53 -14.97
CA LEU A 200 -10.13 1.35 -15.56
C LEU A 200 -11.66 1.48 -15.55
N GLN A 201 -12.23 2.11 -14.53
CA GLN A 201 -13.68 2.34 -14.41
C GLN A 201 -14.17 3.59 -15.15
N SER A 202 -13.26 4.45 -15.61
CA SER A 202 -13.57 5.67 -16.35
C SER A 202 -13.72 5.38 -17.84
N THR A 203 -14.47 6.22 -18.57
CA THR A 203 -14.56 6.26 -20.02
C THR A 203 -13.84 7.46 -20.64
N GLU A 204 -13.14 8.25 -19.82
CA GLU A 204 -12.46 9.46 -20.27
C GLU A 204 -11.12 9.14 -20.96
N ILE A 205 -10.72 10.00 -21.90
CA ILE A 205 -9.38 9.93 -22.51
C ILE A 205 -8.36 10.38 -21.48
N MET A 206 -7.34 9.54 -21.26
CA MET A 206 -6.23 9.85 -20.37
C MET A 206 -5.01 10.32 -21.16
N GLN A 207 -4.62 11.57 -20.93
CA GLN A 207 -3.43 12.15 -21.52
C GLN A 207 -2.27 12.14 -20.54
N PHE A 208 -1.20 11.38 -20.83
CA PHE A 208 0.02 11.43 -20.01
C PHE A 208 0.79 12.74 -20.21
N ARG A 209 1.42 13.20 -19.13
CA ARG A 209 2.26 14.39 -19.10
C ARG A 209 3.75 14.07 -18.94
N HIS A 210 4.07 12.82 -18.73
CA HIS A 210 5.43 12.30 -18.54
C HIS A 210 5.56 10.92 -19.16
N ARG A 211 6.80 10.52 -19.39
CA ARG A 211 7.18 9.21 -19.91
C ARG A 211 7.86 8.39 -18.82
N LEU A 212 8.14 7.14 -19.14
CA LEU A 212 8.98 6.27 -18.32
C LEU A 212 10.37 6.13 -18.92
N GLU A 213 11.35 6.04 -18.04
CA GLU A 213 12.66 5.45 -18.26
C GLU A 213 12.82 4.33 -17.23
N SER A 214 13.43 3.22 -17.60
CA SER A 214 13.60 2.10 -16.69
C SER A 214 15.02 1.58 -16.73
N VAL A 215 15.59 1.35 -15.56
CA VAL A 215 16.87 0.68 -15.40
C VAL A 215 16.71 -0.49 -14.44
N ARG A 216 16.89 -1.68 -14.96
CA ARG A 216 16.92 -2.88 -14.13
C ARG A 216 18.22 -2.92 -13.34
N MET A 217 18.11 -2.86 -12.00
CA MET A 217 19.25 -2.94 -11.09
C MET A 217 19.09 -4.02 -10.01
N LEU A 218 17.87 -4.57 -9.84
CA LEU A 218 17.64 -5.65 -8.89
C LEU A 218 17.74 -7.01 -9.62
N PRO A 219 18.56 -7.94 -9.10
CA PRO A 219 18.80 -9.23 -9.74
C PRO A 219 17.62 -10.20 -9.57
N ARG A 220 17.52 -11.15 -10.48
CA ARG A 220 16.68 -12.34 -10.31
C ARG A 220 17.27 -13.24 -9.23
N ARG A 221 16.45 -14.10 -8.63
CA ARG A 221 16.92 -15.09 -7.63
C ARG A 221 18.07 -15.97 -8.11
N SER A 222 18.18 -16.18 -9.42
CA SER A 222 19.22 -17.00 -10.07
C SER A 222 20.45 -16.21 -10.52
N GLU A 223 20.45 -14.90 -10.38
CA GLU A 223 21.54 -14.01 -10.81
C GLU A 223 22.43 -13.64 -9.62
N VAL A 224 23.65 -13.19 -9.94
CA VAL A 224 24.57 -12.69 -8.93
C VAL A 224 23.99 -11.42 -8.30
N THR A 225 23.85 -11.43 -6.99
CA THR A 225 23.40 -10.26 -6.21
C THR A 225 24.48 -9.19 -6.19
N ILE A 226 24.08 -7.92 -6.25
CA ILE A 226 24.98 -6.80 -5.97
C ILE A 226 25.35 -6.86 -4.47
N ASP A 227 26.64 -6.79 -4.15
CA ASP A 227 27.07 -6.71 -2.76
C ASP A 227 26.50 -5.40 -2.17
N PRO A 228 25.93 -5.40 -0.96
CA PRO A 228 25.44 -4.21 -0.31
C PRO A 228 26.42 -3.03 -0.26
N ILE A 229 27.73 -3.32 -0.20
CA ILE A 229 28.79 -2.28 -0.25
C ILE A 229 28.82 -1.55 -1.61
N ASP A 230 28.35 -2.20 -2.67
CA ASP A 230 28.36 -1.67 -4.05
C ASP A 230 27.05 -1.00 -4.45
N PHE A 231 26.02 -1.03 -3.61
CA PHE A 231 24.72 -0.42 -3.96
C PHE A 231 24.84 1.05 -4.34
N GLY A 232 25.69 1.83 -3.69
CA GLY A 232 25.91 3.23 -4.02
C GLY A 232 26.43 3.41 -5.45
N SER A 233 27.45 2.63 -5.84
CA SER A 233 28.03 2.68 -7.18
C SER A 233 27.08 2.16 -8.25
N ALA A 234 26.34 1.09 -7.95
CA ALA A 234 25.32 0.54 -8.82
C ALA A 234 24.17 1.54 -9.09
N THR A 235 23.73 2.24 -8.04
CA THR A 235 22.71 3.29 -8.17
C THR A 235 23.18 4.44 -9.04
N VAL A 236 24.43 4.91 -8.85
CA VAL A 236 25.03 5.95 -9.70
C VAL A 236 25.12 5.50 -11.15
N GLN A 237 25.56 4.28 -11.39
CA GLN A 237 25.62 3.70 -12.74
C GLN A 237 24.22 3.60 -13.36
N ALA A 238 23.24 3.13 -12.62
CA ALA A 238 21.86 3.02 -13.10
C ALA A 238 21.28 4.38 -13.45
N ALA A 239 21.45 5.39 -12.60
CA ALA A 239 20.97 6.73 -12.85
C ALA A 239 21.65 7.42 -14.05
N ALA A 240 22.93 7.11 -14.32
CA ALA A 240 23.66 7.68 -15.43
C ALA A 240 23.21 7.17 -16.82
N LEU A 241 22.71 5.93 -16.91
CA LEU A 241 22.32 5.35 -18.21
C LEU A 241 21.25 6.16 -18.95
N PRO A 242 20.12 6.54 -18.35
CA PRO A 242 19.12 7.37 -19.00
C PRO A 242 19.67 8.78 -19.37
N GLU A 243 20.54 9.36 -18.55
CA GLU A 243 21.14 10.66 -18.81
C GLU A 243 22.06 10.65 -20.03
N ILE A 244 22.76 9.54 -20.25
CA ILE A 244 23.61 9.35 -21.44
C ILE A 244 22.75 9.11 -22.67
N SER A 245 21.67 8.34 -22.52
CA SER A 245 20.81 7.91 -23.65
C SER A 245 19.91 9.03 -24.17
N ALA A 246 19.36 9.86 -23.29
CA ALA A 246 18.46 10.94 -23.66
C ALA A 246 18.60 12.17 -22.76
N ARG A 247 18.70 13.34 -23.40
CA ARG A 247 18.69 14.62 -22.70
C ARG A 247 17.26 15.11 -22.52
N ARG A 248 16.62 14.70 -21.43
CA ARG A 248 15.29 15.17 -21.07
C ARG A 248 15.21 15.49 -19.56
N ARG A 249 14.21 16.29 -19.18
CA ARG A 249 13.94 16.56 -17.76
C ARG A 249 13.44 15.30 -17.10
N ARG A 250 13.95 15.02 -15.90
CA ARG A 250 13.47 13.95 -15.01
C ARG A 250 12.76 14.54 -13.79
N VAL A 251 11.76 13.87 -13.32
CA VAL A 251 10.93 14.25 -12.16
C VAL A 251 10.92 13.12 -11.16
#